data_149ae82c2a87853a34c61ef0d11a6625
#
_entry.id   149ae82c2a87853a34c61ef0d11a6625
#
_cell.length_a   1.000
_cell.length_b   1.000
_cell.length_c   1.000
_cell.angle_alpha   90.00
_cell.angle_beta   90.00
_cell.angle_gamma   90.00
#
_symmetry.space_group_name_H-M   'P 1'
#
loop_
_entity.id
_entity.type
_entity.pdbx_description
1 polymer ?
#
loop_
_entity_poly.entity_id
_entity_poly.type
_entity_poly.pdbx_seq_one_letter_code
_entity_poly.pdbx_strand_id
1 'polypeptide(L)'
;MNDLAYHLNEQICSVNPIVFEMLSSLGKRIYFPSKGILSQSAEAHKLAKNFNATIGTAMEGTTAMNLPCVMDNLPGISPNEALLYAPSYGLKPLRDAWKAKILHDNPSLKDVPFSTPVVTCGLTHALSLVGDLFVDPGDTVLMPDLCWDNYLLNFQDRLQANLEFFPFFDGERMNVKGFEERLMHMLPGEKILAVLNFPNNPTGYTPGEKEGQALADALLAAAERGVRVVALVDDAYFGLFYAQDSMRESLFCKLAGKSRNLLAIKADAATKECYVWGLRVGFLSYSIGGADTADSPLYTALEAKTAGQIRAVISNCSALSQRVVTKALTNEGFYEQRHRCEEIMRTRYDRTRKTLDEHPEYRRFFTAYPFNSGYFMCIRFNDLRADEVRRHLLDKYGAGGIAMGERDFRLAFSSLDEEEIAPLFQTIYQACLDLSV
;
A
#
# COMPACT_ATOMS: atom_id res chain seq x y z
N MET A 1 -2.22 -21.74 13.25
CA MET A 1 -0.81 -21.28 13.10
C MET A 1 -0.41 -21.53 11.67
N ASN A 2 0.28 -20.59 11.05
CA ASN A 2 0.77 -20.74 9.67
C ASN A 2 1.81 -21.88 9.60
N ASP A 3 1.81 -22.66 8.49
CA ASP A 3 2.71 -23.82 8.32
C ASP A 3 4.20 -23.42 8.39
N LEU A 4 4.57 -22.25 7.88
CA LEU A 4 5.95 -21.75 7.94
C LEU A 4 6.38 -21.47 9.39
N ALA A 5 5.51 -20.85 10.19
CA ALA A 5 5.78 -20.63 11.60
C ALA A 5 5.90 -21.96 12.35
N TYR A 6 5.05 -22.94 12.01
CA TYR A 6 5.11 -24.28 12.58
C TYR A 6 6.46 -24.96 12.30
N HIS A 7 6.91 -24.96 11.05
CA HIS A 7 8.20 -25.55 10.68
C HIS A 7 9.39 -24.87 11.35
N LEU A 8 9.38 -23.53 11.46
CA LEU A 8 10.43 -22.81 12.20
C LEU A 8 10.45 -23.22 13.68
N ASN A 9 9.28 -23.38 14.29
CA ASN A 9 9.16 -23.84 15.66
C ASN A 9 9.69 -25.28 15.84
N GLU A 10 9.37 -26.19 14.92
CA GLU A 10 9.91 -27.55 14.93
C GLU A 10 11.43 -27.56 14.81
N GLN A 11 12.00 -26.74 13.92
CA GLN A 11 13.46 -26.62 13.79
C GLN A 11 14.11 -26.14 15.08
N ILE A 12 13.55 -25.11 15.73
CA ILE A 12 14.04 -24.63 17.03
C ILE A 12 13.93 -25.70 18.09
N CYS A 13 12.76 -26.33 18.18
CA CYS A 13 12.46 -27.36 19.18
C CYS A 13 13.37 -28.60 19.01
N SER A 14 13.67 -28.99 17.78
CA SER A 14 14.53 -30.15 17.49
C SER A 14 15.99 -29.94 17.94
N VAL A 15 16.46 -28.69 17.94
CA VAL A 15 17.83 -28.35 18.38
C VAL A 15 17.87 -28.01 19.88
N ASN A 16 16.92 -27.20 20.33
CA ASN A 16 16.82 -26.78 21.72
C ASN A 16 15.37 -26.44 22.11
N PRO A 17 14.62 -27.39 22.74
CA PRO A 17 13.24 -27.16 23.13
C PRO A 17 13.09 -26.05 24.17
N ILE A 18 14.11 -25.75 24.96
CA ILE A 18 14.08 -24.66 25.95
C ILE A 18 13.98 -23.31 25.25
N VAL A 19 14.68 -23.12 24.13
CA VAL A 19 14.57 -21.89 23.32
C VAL A 19 13.16 -21.73 22.76
N PHE A 20 12.53 -22.83 22.33
CA PHE A 20 11.11 -22.79 21.90
C PHE A 20 10.17 -22.38 23.05
N GLU A 21 10.40 -22.89 24.25
CA GLU A 21 9.60 -22.50 25.44
C GLU A 21 9.77 -21.03 25.80
N MET A 22 10.96 -20.48 25.57
CA MET A 22 11.28 -19.05 25.80
C MET A 22 10.57 -18.12 24.80
N LEU A 23 10.15 -18.61 23.63
CA LEU A 23 9.41 -17.77 22.67
C LEU A 23 8.08 -17.32 23.22
N SER A 24 7.80 -16.01 23.06
CA SER A 24 6.47 -15.46 23.33
C SER A 24 5.40 -16.04 22.37
N SER A 25 4.14 -15.83 22.68
CA SER A 25 3.03 -16.20 21.78
C SER A 25 3.17 -15.56 20.39
N LEU A 26 3.63 -14.32 20.31
CA LEU A 26 3.96 -13.67 19.04
C LEU A 26 5.17 -14.33 18.37
N GLY A 27 6.26 -14.58 19.10
CA GLY A 27 7.46 -15.25 18.60
C GLY A 27 7.19 -16.61 17.98
N LYS A 28 6.22 -17.35 18.54
CA LYS A 28 5.78 -18.67 18.01
C LYS A 28 4.93 -18.55 16.75
N ARG A 29 4.29 -17.39 16.48
CA ARG A 29 3.41 -17.19 15.31
C ARG A 29 4.10 -16.50 14.15
N ILE A 30 5.11 -15.65 14.43
CA ILE A 30 5.76 -14.84 13.40
C ILE A 30 6.68 -15.70 12.53
N TYR A 31 6.76 -15.37 11.26
CA TYR A 31 7.63 -16.05 10.29
C TYR A 31 8.01 -15.07 9.17
N PHE A 32 9.05 -15.41 8.41
CA PHE A 32 9.36 -14.71 7.17
C PHE A 32 8.66 -15.42 6.00
N PRO A 33 7.79 -14.76 5.21
CA PRO A 33 7.07 -15.38 4.11
C PRO A 33 8.04 -15.88 3.02
N SER A 34 8.25 -17.19 2.95
CA SER A 34 9.15 -17.81 1.97
C SER A 34 8.53 -18.03 0.59
N LYS A 35 7.23 -17.87 0.45
CA LYS A 35 6.45 -18.05 -0.79
C LYS A 35 5.70 -16.79 -1.24
N GLY A 36 5.89 -15.65 -0.57
CA GLY A 36 5.22 -14.39 -0.87
C GLY A 36 5.92 -13.57 -1.96
N ILE A 37 5.46 -12.34 -2.14
CA ILE A 37 5.98 -11.37 -3.13
C ILE A 37 7.50 -11.22 -3.03
N LEU A 38 8.06 -11.14 -1.81
CA LEU A 38 9.50 -10.93 -1.62
C LEU A 38 10.35 -12.09 -2.14
N SER A 39 9.93 -13.34 -1.92
CA SER A 39 10.67 -14.50 -2.41
C SER A 39 10.57 -14.64 -3.92
N GLN A 40 9.40 -14.40 -4.49
CA GLN A 40 9.20 -14.41 -5.94
C GLN A 40 10.00 -13.29 -6.63
N SER A 41 10.04 -12.10 -6.03
CA SER A 41 10.87 -10.99 -6.53
C SER A 41 12.36 -11.31 -6.44
N ALA A 42 12.83 -11.95 -5.36
CA ALA A 42 14.22 -12.35 -5.21
C ALA A 42 14.63 -13.44 -6.21
N GLU A 43 13.73 -14.36 -6.53
CA GLU A 43 13.93 -15.37 -7.57
C GLU A 43 13.98 -14.72 -8.96
N ALA A 44 13.03 -13.84 -9.27
CA ALA A 44 12.98 -13.10 -10.52
C ALA A 44 14.23 -12.21 -10.71
N HIS A 45 14.73 -11.58 -9.65
CA HIS A 45 15.95 -10.78 -9.72
C HIS A 45 17.17 -11.60 -10.20
N LYS A 46 17.21 -12.89 -9.90
CA LYS A 46 18.28 -13.79 -10.32
C LYS A 46 18.09 -14.36 -11.72
N LEU A 47 16.84 -14.65 -12.10
CA LEU A 47 16.52 -15.47 -13.25
C LEU A 47 15.81 -14.68 -14.39
N ALA A 48 15.09 -13.61 -14.09
CA ALA A 48 14.44 -12.78 -15.08
C ALA A 48 15.46 -11.88 -15.78
N LYS A 49 16.01 -12.36 -16.88
CA LYS A 49 17.05 -11.66 -17.66
C LYS A 49 16.49 -10.71 -18.70
N ASN A 50 15.24 -10.91 -19.12
CA ASN A 50 14.61 -10.15 -20.17
C ASN A 50 13.62 -9.13 -19.60
N PHE A 51 12.71 -9.56 -18.74
CA PHE A 51 11.69 -8.68 -18.16
C PHE A 51 11.52 -8.99 -16.68
N ASN A 52 11.65 -7.98 -15.82
CA ASN A 52 11.37 -8.13 -14.40
C ASN A 52 10.25 -7.20 -13.93
N ALA A 53 9.02 -7.67 -14.06
CA ALA A 53 7.80 -6.96 -13.67
C ALA A 53 7.32 -7.32 -12.24
N THR A 54 8.25 -7.68 -11.34
CA THR A 54 7.91 -8.07 -9.97
C THR A 54 8.05 -6.92 -8.96
N ILE A 55 8.90 -5.94 -9.23
CA ILE A 55 9.37 -4.96 -8.27
C ILE A 55 8.41 -3.77 -8.20
N GLY A 56 8.00 -3.38 -6.99
CA GLY A 56 7.21 -2.17 -6.73
C GLY A 56 8.05 -0.90 -6.72
N THR A 57 9.04 -0.80 -7.62
CA THR A 57 9.91 0.36 -7.83
C THR A 57 9.73 0.82 -9.27
N ALA A 58 9.54 2.12 -9.49
CA ALA A 58 9.56 2.68 -10.83
C ALA A 58 11.00 2.78 -11.31
N MET A 59 11.27 2.36 -12.54
CA MET A 59 12.60 2.34 -13.15
C MET A 59 12.62 3.17 -14.43
N GLU A 60 13.78 3.73 -14.76
CA GLU A 60 14.14 4.25 -16.09
C GLU A 60 15.36 3.44 -16.55
N GLY A 61 15.18 2.50 -17.45
CA GLY A 61 16.18 1.49 -17.80
C GLY A 61 16.64 0.71 -16.55
N THR A 62 17.90 0.78 -16.23
CA THR A 62 18.51 0.11 -15.06
C THR A 62 18.60 0.99 -13.81
N THR A 63 18.14 2.24 -13.88
CA THR A 63 18.22 3.21 -12.78
C THR A 63 16.86 3.39 -12.14
N ALA A 64 16.82 3.48 -10.81
CA ALA A 64 15.60 3.84 -10.11
C ALA A 64 15.17 5.26 -10.51
N MET A 65 13.90 5.41 -10.91
CA MET A 65 13.30 6.72 -11.19
C MET A 65 13.49 7.63 -9.97
N ASN A 66 13.86 8.85 -10.17
CA ASN A 66 14.15 9.77 -9.07
C ASN A 66 13.80 11.21 -9.40
N LEU A 67 13.69 12.02 -8.35
CA LEU A 67 13.55 13.47 -8.48
C LEU A 67 14.92 14.10 -8.27
N PRO A 68 15.41 14.95 -9.20
CA PRO A 68 16.65 15.71 -9.00
C PRO A 68 16.68 16.47 -7.67
N CYS A 69 15.57 17.09 -7.27
CA CYS A 69 15.49 17.80 -5.99
C CYS A 69 15.68 16.90 -4.75
N VAL A 70 15.59 15.58 -4.89
CA VAL A 70 15.96 14.62 -3.83
C VAL A 70 17.46 14.38 -3.86
N MET A 71 18.02 14.03 -5.04
CA MET A 71 19.42 13.63 -5.18
C MET A 71 20.39 14.78 -4.95
N ASP A 72 20.08 15.96 -5.47
CA ASP A 72 20.94 17.18 -5.38
C ASP A 72 21.05 17.68 -3.94
N ASN A 73 20.11 17.34 -3.07
CA ASN A 73 20.13 17.74 -1.66
C ASN A 73 20.95 16.82 -0.76
N LEU A 74 21.37 15.64 -1.19
CA LEU A 74 22.16 14.72 -0.37
C LEU A 74 23.52 15.30 0.06
N PRO A 75 24.33 15.92 -0.82
CA PRO A 75 25.63 16.46 -0.44
C PRO A 75 25.56 17.69 0.50
N GLY A 76 24.46 18.41 0.51
CA GLY A 76 24.29 19.67 1.26
C GLY A 76 23.77 19.52 2.69
N ILE A 77 23.77 18.31 3.27
CA ILE A 77 23.28 18.06 4.64
C ILE A 77 24.46 18.08 5.61
N SER A 78 24.41 18.98 6.59
CA SER A 78 25.45 19.10 7.61
C SER A 78 25.46 17.89 8.57
N PRO A 79 26.59 17.61 9.27
CA PRO A 79 26.66 16.56 10.29
C PRO A 79 25.58 16.68 11.37
N ASN A 80 25.27 17.88 11.84
CA ASN A 80 24.24 18.11 12.85
C ASN A 80 22.82 17.81 12.32
N GLU A 81 22.57 18.01 11.05
CA GLU A 81 21.29 17.64 10.45
C GLU A 81 21.16 16.13 10.23
N ALA A 82 22.27 15.46 9.83
CA ALA A 82 22.27 14.04 9.48
C ALA A 82 22.34 13.11 10.68
N LEU A 83 23.13 13.45 11.71
CA LEU A 83 23.59 12.52 12.74
C LEU A 83 22.86 12.64 14.08
N LEU A 84 22.18 13.75 14.35
CA LEU A 84 21.41 13.91 15.57
C LEU A 84 20.06 13.19 15.49
N TYR A 85 19.59 12.71 16.64
CA TYR A 85 18.27 12.04 16.72
C TYR A 85 17.14 12.99 16.34
N ALA A 86 16.20 12.50 15.54
CA ALA A 86 14.92 13.17 15.35
C ALA A 86 14.01 12.91 16.59
N PRO A 87 13.04 13.80 16.89
CA PRO A 87 11.97 13.49 17.83
C PRO A 87 11.16 12.26 17.40
N SER A 88 10.56 11.53 18.34
CA SER A 88 9.70 10.37 18.03
C SER A 88 8.47 10.73 17.18
N TYR A 89 8.00 11.98 17.27
CA TYR A 89 6.95 12.52 16.40
C TYR A 89 7.42 12.75 14.94
N GLY A 90 8.74 12.81 14.72
CA GLY A 90 9.37 13.29 13.50
C GLY A 90 9.77 14.77 13.60
N LEU A 91 10.59 15.21 12.65
CA LEU A 91 11.05 16.61 12.55
C LEU A 91 9.87 17.52 12.21
N LYS A 92 9.70 18.59 13.02
CA LYS A 92 8.60 19.55 12.81
C LYS A 92 8.55 20.14 11.40
N PRO A 93 9.67 20.57 10.78
CA PRO A 93 9.63 21.06 9.41
C PRO A 93 9.09 20.05 8.39
N LEU A 94 9.41 18.75 8.55
CA LEU A 94 8.86 17.72 7.68
C LEU A 94 7.36 17.51 7.89
N ARG A 95 6.93 17.47 9.15
CA ARG A 95 5.51 17.31 9.51
C ARG A 95 4.67 18.45 8.95
N ASP A 96 5.16 19.70 9.08
CA ASP A 96 4.48 20.89 8.56
C ASP A 96 4.45 20.89 7.00
N ALA A 97 5.57 20.56 6.35
CA ALA A 97 5.66 20.47 4.89
C ALA A 97 4.74 19.36 4.33
N TRP A 98 4.66 18.20 5.01
CA TRP A 98 3.76 17.13 4.60
C TRP A 98 2.30 17.50 4.80
N LYS A 99 1.95 18.19 5.90
CA LYS A 99 0.60 18.71 6.12
C LYS A 99 0.20 19.70 5.03
N ALA A 100 1.10 20.60 4.66
CA ALA A 100 0.88 21.53 3.55
C ALA A 100 0.67 20.81 2.22
N LYS A 101 1.46 19.74 1.95
CA LYS A 101 1.29 18.88 0.79
C LYS A 101 -0.06 18.16 0.80
N ILE A 102 -0.49 17.59 1.93
CA ILE A 102 -1.82 16.96 2.04
C ILE A 102 -2.92 17.96 1.65
N LEU A 103 -2.87 19.18 2.16
CA LEU A 103 -3.84 20.23 1.85
C LEU A 103 -3.77 20.71 0.40
N HIS A 104 -2.59 20.76 -0.19
CA HIS A 104 -2.40 21.11 -1.60
C HIS A 104 -3.01 20.06 -2.53
N ASP A 105 -2.74 18.78 -2.25
CA ASP A 105 -3.18 17.67 -3.09
C ASP A 105 -4.64 17.26 -2.83
N ASN A 106 -5.23 17.73 -1.72
CA ASN A 106 -6.59 17.42 -1.30
C ASN A 106 -7.34 18.71 -0.88
N PRO A 107 -7.73 19.55 -1.84
CA PRO A 107 -8.38 20.83 -1.57
C PRO A 107 -9.65 20.73 -0.73
N SER A 108 -10.38 19.61 -0.78
CA SER A 108 -11.58 19.37 0.05
C SER A 108 -11.29 19.31 1.56
N LEU A 109 -10.03 19.16 1.98
CA LEU A 109 -9.63 19.23 3.39
C LEU A 109 -9.44 20.67 3.90
N LYS A 110 -9.55 21.67 3.04
CA LYS A 110 -9.54 23.06 3.48
C LYS A 110 -10.65 23.24 4.53
N ASP A 111 -10.29 23.79 5.67
CA ASP A 111 -11.18 24.01 6.81
C ASP A 111 -11.71 22.71 7.50
N VAL A 112 -11.24 21.54 7.13
CA VAL A 112 -11.51 20.28 7.85
C VAL A 112 -10.42 19.99 8.85
N PRO A 113 -10.70 19.88 10.15
CA PRO A 113 -9.69 19.59 11.17
C PRO A 113 -9.14 18.18 11.05
N PHE A 114 -7.81 18.05 11.03
CA PHE A 114 -7.08 16.79 11.19
C PHE A 114 -5.75 17.03 11.89
N SER A 115 -5.19 15.96 12.48
CA SER A 115 -3.95 16.01 13.24
C SER A 115 -2.76 16.48 12.40
N THR A 116 -1.69 16.89 13.04
CA THR A 116 -0.41 17.06 12.35
C THR A 116 0.20 15.67 12.09
N PRO A 117 0.67 15.38 10.84
CA PRO A 117 1.22 14.07 10.53
C PRO A 117 2.35 13.65 11.47
N VAL A 118 2.31 12.42 11.99
CA VAL A 118 3.41 11.80 12.73
C VAL A 118 4.27 11.00 11.78
N VAL A 119 5.59 11.20 11.82
CA VAL A 119 6.53 10.53 10.89
C VAL A 119 6.76 9.09 11.30
N THR A 120 6.63 8.18 10.35
CA THR A 120 6.84 6.73 10.53
C THR A 120 7.99 6.23 9.64
N CYS A 121 8.53 5.03 9.94
CA CYS A 121 9.56 4.39 9.13
C CYS A 121 8.94 3.72 7.88
N GLY A 122 8.37 4.55 6.99
CA GLY A 122 7.60 4.12 5.83
C GLY A 122 6.19 3.64 6.18
N LEU A 123 5.41 3.33 5.14
CA LEU A 123 4.00 2.97 5.29
C LEU A 123 3.78 1.69 6.07
N THR A 124 4.58 0.65 5.87
CA THR A 124 4.47 -0.62 6.61
C THR A 124 4.53 -0.40 8.12
N HIS A 125 5.40 0.50 8.58
CA HIS A 125 5.44 0.89 10.00
C HIS A 125 4.18 1.66 10.42
N ALA A 126 3.66 2.55 9.56
CA ALA A 126 2.39 3.24 9.82
C ALA A 126 1.24 2.24 10.05
N LEU A 127 1.11 1.24 9.17
CA LEU A 127 0.10 0.17 9.29
C LEU A 127 0.27 -0.65 10.57
N SER A 128 1.52 -0.98 10.93
CA SER A 128 1.83 -1.69 12.17
C SER A 128 1.42 -0.89 13.41
N LEU A 129 1.69 0.44 13.41
CA LEU A 129 1.29 1.34 14.50
C LEU A 129 -0.24 1.45 14.62
N VAL A 130 -0.96 1.51 13.49
CA VAL A 130 -2.44 1.48 13.50
C VAL A 130 -2.94 0.17 14.10
N GLY A 131 -2.34 -0.96 13.71
CA GLY A 131 -2.66 -2.25 14.30
C GLY A 131 -2.44 -2.26 15.82
N ASP A 132 -1.27 -1.83 16.29
CA ASP A 132 -0.94 -1.80 17.72
C ASP A 132 -1.83 -0.86 18.55
N LEU A 133 -2.32 0.23 17.94
CA LEU A 133 -3.13 1.23 18.64
C LEU A 133 -4.64 0.93 18.63
N PHE A 134 -5.13 0.21 17.62
CA PHE A 134 -6.58 0.10 17.38
C PHE A 134 -7.10 -1.32 17.18
N VAL A 135 -6.24 -2.36 17.17
CA VAL A 135 -6.65 -3.74 16.93
C VAL A 135 -6.29 -4.63 18.12
N ASP A 136 -7.30 -5.21 18.76
CA ASP A 136 -7.17 -6.26 19.74
C ASP A 136 -7.35 -7.64 19.10
N PRO A 137 -6.85 -8.74 19.72
CA PRO A 137 -7.15 -10.10 19.26
C PRO A 137 -8.66 -10.35 19.15
N GLY A 138 -9.09 -10.82 17.98
CA GLY A 138 -10.50 -11.09 17.69
C GLY A 138 -11.29 -9.92 17.10
N ASP A 139 -10.71 -8.72 17.02
CA ASP A 139 -11.36 -7.60 16.32
C ASP A 139 -11.50 -7.90 14.82
N THR A 140 -12.55 -7.37 14.22
CA THR A 140 -12.80 -7.51 12.78
C THR A 140 -11.99 -6.50 11.97
N VAL A 141 -11.24 -7.02 11.00
CA VAL A 141 -10.56 -6.20 9.97
C VAL A 141 -11.14 -6.53 8.60
N LEU A 142 -11.82 -5.57 7.99
CA LEU A 142 -12.47 -5.68 6.69
C LEU A 142 -11.59 -5.12 5.59
N MET A 143 -11.37 -5.90 4.53
CA MET A 143 -10.59 -5.50 3.36
C MET A 143 -11.07 -6.23 2.10
N PRO A 144 -10.72 -5.76 0.88
CA PRO A 144 -11.01 -6.51 -0.33
C PRO A 144 -10.18 -7.80 -0.41
N ASP A 145 -10.68 -8.79 -1.16
CA ASP A 145 -9.98 -10.05 -1.42
C ASP A 145 -8.69 -9.87 -2.26
N LEU A 146 -8.67 -8.89 -3.16
CA LEU A 146 -7.48 -8.46 -3.88
C LEU A 146 -6.77 -7.36 -3.08
N CYS A 147 -5.91 -7.74 -2.17
CA CYS A 147 -5.19 -6.86 -1.28
C CYS A 147 -3.70 -7.21 -1.18
N TRP A 148 -2.92 -6.35 -0.58
CA TRP A 148 -1.51 -6.62 -0.31
C TRP A 148 -1.37 -7.67 0.79
N ASP A 149 -0.63 -8.75 0.51
CA ASP A 149 -0.44 -9.91 1.39
C ASP A 149 0.13 -9.56 2.78
N ASN A 150 0.89 -8.47 2.88
CA ASN A 150 1.43 -8.02 4.17
C ASN A 150 0.35 -7.54 5.18
N TYR A 151 -0.86 -7.26 4.73
CA TYR A 151 -1.97 -7.01 5.66
C TYR A 151 -2.32 -8.25 6.48
N LEU A 152 -2.25 -9.44 5.86
CA LEU A 152 -2.49 -10.71 6.56
C LEU A 152 -1.43 -10.93 7.64
N LEU A 153 -0.14 -10.75 7.28
CA LEU A 153 0.95 -10.88 8.24
C LEU A 153 0.80 -9.89 9.40
N ASN A 154 0.40 -8.64 9.11
CA ASN A 154 0.29 -7.60 10.13
C ASN A 154 -0.94 -7.78 11.02
N PHE A 155 -2.13 -7.96 10.45
CA PHE A 155 -3.37 -7.95 11.23
C PHE A 155 -3.76 -9.35 11.73
N GLN A 156 -3.63 -10.40 10.91
CA GLN A 156 -3.99 -11.76 11.30
C GLN A 156 -2.89 -12.45 12.10
N ASP A 157 -1.70 -12.61 11.50
CA ASP A 157 -0.65 -13.44 12.11
C ASP A 157 -0.05 -12.76 13.33
N ARG A 158 0.18 -11.44 13.26
CA ARG A 158 0.78 -10.68 14.35
C ARG A 158 -0.23 -10.32 15.44
N LEU A 159 -1.39 -9.80 15.09
CA LEU A 159 -2.36 -9.24 16.04
C LEU A 159 -3.55 -10.16 16.32
N GLN A 160 -3.72 -11.26 15.61
CA GLN A 160 -4.83 -12.21 15.80
C GLN A 160 -6.21 -11.59 15.53
N ALA A 161 -6.28 -10.64 14.61
CA ALA A 161 -7.54 -10.11 14.13
C ALA A 161 -8.31 -11.15 13.30
N ASN A 162 -9.63 -11.03 13.28
CA ASN A 162 -10.49 -11.75 12.36
C ASN A 162 -10.56 -10.98 11.03
N LEU A 163 -9.95 -11.55 9.97
CA LEU A 163 -10.03 -10.94 8.66
C LEU A 163 -11.34 -11.28 7.98
N GLU A 164 -12.05 -10.26 7.54
CA GLU A 164 -13.20 -10.39 6.66
C GLU A 164 -12.91 -9.79 5.29
N PHE A 165 -13.31 -10.51 4.24
CA PHE A 165 -13.07 -10.11 2.88
C PHE A 165 -14.39 -9.88 2.14
N PHE A 166 -14.37 -8.91 1.22
CA PHE A 166 -15.40 -8.75 0.21
C PHE A 166 -14.77 -8.85 -1.18
N PRO A 167 -15.48 -9.38 -2.20
CA PRO A 167 -14.98 -9.38 -3.56
C PRO A 167 -14.71 -7.94 -4.02
N PHE A 168 -13.49 -7.65 -4.48
CA PHE A 168 -13.10 -6.28 -4.81
C PHE A 168 -13.89 -5.71 -6.00
N PHE A 169 -14.16 -6.55 -7.00
CA PHE A 169 -14.87 -6.16 -8.20
C PHE A 169 -16.25 -6.82 -8.31
N ASP A 170 -17.19 -6.07 -8.88
CA ASP A 170 -18.43 -6.54 -9.49
C ASP A 170 -18.43 -6.07 -10.95
N GLY A 171 -18.13 -6.99 -11.87
CA GLY A 171 -17.82 -6.65 -13.26
C GLY A 171 -16.59 -5.74 -13.40
N GLU A 172 -16.76 -4.61 -14.08
CA GLU A 172 -15.68 -3.65 -14.35
C GLU A 172 -15.53 -2.57 -13.26
N ARG A 173 -16.24 -2.69 -12.14
CA ARG A 173 -16.30 -1.68 -11.08
C ARG A 173 -16.04 -2.25 -9.71
N MET A 174 -15.69 -1.38 -8.78
CA MET A 174 -15.56 -1.76 -7.38
C MET A 174 -16.91 -2.24 -6.81
N ASN A 175 -16.89 -3.35 -6.10
CA ASN A 175 -18.05 -3.94 -5.46
C ASN A 175 -18.40 -3.23 -4.14
N VAL A 176 -18.90 -2.01 -4.26
CA VAL A 176 -19.34 -1.22 -3.09
C VAL A 176 -20.45 -1.93 -2.32
N LYS A 177 -21.36 -2.62 -3.03
CA LYS A 177 -22.45 -3.37 -2.40
C LYS A 177 -21.93 -4.49 -1.49
N GLY A 178 -20.95 -5.27 -1.95
CA GLY A 178 -20.34 -6.31 -1.13
C GLY A 178 -19.62 -5.75 0.11
N PHE A 179 -19.01 -4.56 0.00
CA PHE A 179 -18.46 -3.85 1.14
C PHE A 179 -19.55 -3.41 2.14
N GLU A 180 -20.63 -2.81 1.64
CA GLU A 180 -21.78 -2.38 2.44
C GLU A 180 -22.42 -3.55 3.18
N GLU A 181 -22.65 -4.68 2.50
CA GLU A 181 -23.23 -5.90 3.08
C GLU A 181 -22.39 -6.40 4.27
N ARG A 182 -21.07 -6.35 4.22
CA ARG A 182 -20.20 -6.71 5.36
C ARG A 182 -20.38 -5.75 6.53
N LEU A 183 -20.43 -4.46 6.27
CA LEU A 183 -20.66 -3.46 7.31
C LEU A 183 -22.04 -3.59 7.96
N MET A 184 -23.06 -4.03 7.21
CA MET A 184 -24.39 -4.23 7.74
C MET A 184 -24.51 -5.35 8.76
N HIS A 185 -23.59 -6.33 8.75
CA HIS A 185 -23.53 -7.38 9.76
C HIS A 185 -23.00 -6.93 11.12
N MET A 186 -22.33 -5.74 11.17
CA MET A 186 -21.81 -5.19 12.42
C MET A 186 -22.93 -4.64 13.31
N LEU A 187 -22.87 -4.98 14.60
CA LEU A 187 -23.84 -4.53 15.60
C LEU A 187 -23.40 -3.22 16.28
N PRO A 188 -24.34 -2.43 16.82
CA PRO A 188 -24.01 -1.26 17.63
C PRO A 188 -23.07 -1.59 18.78
N GLY A 189 -22.01 -0.80 18.96
CA GLY A 189 -20.99 -1.02 19.99
C GLY A 189 -19.85 -1.94 19.56
N GLU A 190 -19.96 -2.67 18.48
CA GLU A 190 -18.84 -3.41 17.91
C GLU A 190 -17.82 -2.49 17.26
N LYS A 191 -16.57 -2.96 17.13
CA LYS A 191 -15.47 -2.23 16.49
C LYS A 191 -15.09 -2.92 15.19
N ILE A 192 -14.85 -2.13 14.13
CA ILE A 192 -14.33 -2.60 12.86
C ILE A 192 -13.19 -1.71 12.39
N LEU A 193 -12.10 -2.33 11.89
CA LEU A 193 -11.08 -1.65 11.10
C LEU A 193 -11.35 -1.95 9.62
N ALA A 194 -11.67 -0.93 8.82
CA ALA A 194 -11.77 -1.04 7.37
C ALA A 194 -10.46 -0.56 6.72
N VAL A 195 -9.79 -1.43 5.95
CA VAL A 195 -8.55 -1.13 5.23
C VAL A 195 -8.88 -0.85 3.77
N LEU A 196 -8.62 0.37 3.32
CA LEU A 196 -8.97 0.88 1.99
C LEU A 196 -7.72 1.47 1.34
N ASN A 197 -7.16 0.73 0.36
CA ASN A 197 -5.92 1.08 -0.31
C ASN A 197 -6.18 1.53 -1.75
N PHE A 198 -5.95 2.81 -2.05
CA PHE A 198 -6.17 3.41 -3.36
C PHE A 198 -5.09 4.46 -3.73
N PRO A 199 -4.43 4.34 -4.89
CA PRO A 199 -4.43 3.21 -5.84
C PRO A 199 -4.12 1.87 -5.19
N ASN A 200 -4.87 0.83 -5.57
CA ASN A 200 -4.79 -0.47 -4.93
C ASN A 200 -3.54 -1.26 -5.37
N ASN A 201 -2.91 -1.92 -4.43
CA ASN A 201 -1.98 -3.02 -4.67
C ASN A 201 -2.71 -4.33 -4.33
N PRO A 202 -2.98 -5.21 -5.29
CA PRO A 202 -2.23 -5.46 -6.53
C PRO A 202 -2.86 -4.94 -7.83
N THR A 203 -4.09 -4.46 -7.83
CA THR A 203 -4.86 -4.29 -9.06
C THR A 203 -4.51 -3.03 -9.85
N GLY A 204 -3.99 -1.99 -9.21
CA GLY A 204 -3.81 -0.69 -9.84
C GLY A 204 -5.12 0.06 -10.07
N TYR A 205 -6.13 -0.18 -9.21
CA TYR A 205 -7.44 0.46 -9.31
C TYR A 205 -7.64 1.54 -8.26
N THR A 206 -8.21 2.65 -8.69
CA THR A 206 -8.73 3.72 -7.84
C THR A 206 -10.20 3.91 -8.16
N PRO A 207 -11.11 3.92 -7.16
CA PRO A 207 -12.52 4.18 -7.36
C PRO A 207 -12.76 5.51 -8.06
N GLY A 208 -13.84 5.59 -8.84
CA GLY A 208 -14.36 6.86 -9.32
C GLY A 208 -15.02 7.65 -8.19
N GLU A 209 -15.33 8.94 -8.45
CA GLU A 209 -15.93 9.82 -7.43
C GLU A 209 -17.21 9.25 -6.82
N LYS A 210 -18.09 8.63 -7.62
CA LYS A 210 -19.34 8.03 -7.16
C LYS A 210 -19.09 6.80 -6.28
N GLU A 211 -18.12 5.95 -6.65
CA GLU A 211 -17.74 4.77 -5.88
C GLU A 211 -17.09 5.18 -4.56
N GLY A 212 -16.17 6.15 -4.59
CA GLY A 212 -15.54 6.70 -3.39
C GLY A 212 -16.55 7.35 -2.44
N GLN A 213 -17.56 8.05 -2.97
CA GLN A 213 -18.64 8.60 -2.15
C GLN A 213 -19.49 7.47 -1.53
N ALA A 214 -19.85 6.45 -2.29
CA ALA A 214 -20.64 5.33 -1.80
C ALA A 214 -19.91 4.51 -0.73
N LEU A 215 -18.58 4.33 -0.85
CA LEU A 215 -17.76 3.73 0.22
C LEU A 215 -17.80 4.56 1.50
N ALA A 216 -17.67 5.87 1.38
CA ALA A 216 -17.73 6.77 2.52
C ALA A 216 -19.11 6.73 3.18
N ASP A 217 -20.19 6.76 2.39
CA ASP A 217 -21.57 6.70 2.86
C ASP A 217 -21.85 5.38 3.62
N ALA A 218 -21.33 4.25 3.14
CA ALA A 218 -21.45 2.95 3.81
C ALA A 218 -20.77 2.95 5.19
N LEU A 219 -19.56 3.50 5.30
CA LEU A 219 -18.84 3.63 6.58
C LEU A 219 -19.56 4.58 7.54
N LEU A 220 -20.07 5.72 7.04
CA LEU A 220 -20.83 6.68 7.85
C LEU A 220 -22.15 6.10 8.32
N ALA A 221 -22.87 5.36 7.48
CA ALA A 221 -24.10 4.67 7.86
C ALA A 221 -23.84 3.61 8.95
N ALA A 222 -22.73 2.87 8.90
CA ALA A 222 -22.32 1.96 9.97
C ALA A 222 -22.05 2.74 11.28
N ALA A 223 -21.34 3.86 11.20
CA ALA A 223 -21.04 4.71 12.35
C ALA A 223 -22.33 5.32 12.96
N GLU A 224 -23.31 5.72 12.14
CA GLU A 224 -24.62 6.22 12.58
C GLU A 224 -25.45 5.15 13.30
N ARG A 225 -25.33 3.88 12.93
CA ARG A 225 -25.91 2.74 13.67
C ARG A 225 -25.23 2.46 14.99
N GLY A 226 -24.14 3.17 15.33
CA GLY A 226 -23.39 2.99 16.58
C GLY A 226 -22.24 2.00 16.51
N VAL A 227 -21.83 1.57 15.31
CA VAL A 227 -20.59 0.80 15.10
C VAL A 227 -19.40 1.74 15.29
N ARG A 228 -18.37 1.28 15.98
CA ARG A 228 -17.10 2.01 16.15
C ARG A 228 -16.19 1.74 14.96
N VAL A 229 -16.16 2.66 14.00
CA VAL A 229 -15.46 2.50 12.75
C VAL A 229 -14.06 3.13 12.82
N VAL A 230 -13.04 2.35 12.53
CA VAL A 230 -11.69 2.84 12.22
C VAL A 230 -11.48 2.65 10.72
N ALA A 231 -11.46 3.76 9.97
CA ALA A 231 -11.27 3.75 8.53
C ALA A 231 -9.80 4.07 8.22
N LEU A 232 -9.02 3.04 7.88
CA LEU A 232 -7.62 3.17 7.50
C LEU A 232 -7.54 3.34 5.98
N VAL A 233 -7.22 4.55 5.55
CA VAL A 233 -6.98 4.91 4.16
C VAL A 233 -5.47 4.78 3.90
N ASP A 234 -5.11 3.73 3.17
CA ASP A 234 -3.73 3.46 2.75
C ASP A 234 -3.48 4.11 1.40
N ASP A 235 -2.84 5.26 1.43
CA ASP A 235 -2.53 6.10 0.28
C ASP A 235 -1.09 5.84 -0.25
N ALA A 236 -0.61 4.60 -0.20
CA ALA A 236 0.75 4.23 -0.61
C ALA A 236 1.15 4.71 -2.02
N TYR A 237 0.18 4.79 -2.93
CA TYR A 237 0.37 5.14 -4.34
C TYR A 237 -0.39 6.40 -4.73
N PHE A 238 -0.76 7.22 -3.75
CA PHE A 238 -1.50 8.46 -3.97
C PHE A 238 -0.82 9.37 -5.00
N GLY A 239 -1.63 10.00 -5.85
CA GLY A 239 -1.16 10.89 -6.92
C GLY A 239 -0.88 10.21 -8.26
N LEU A 240 -0.78 8.87 -8.29
CA LEU A 240 -0.54 8.10 -9.51
C LEU A 240 -1.87 7.72 -10.20
N PHE A 241 -2.60 8.72 -10.69
CA PHE A 241 -3.92 8.56 -11.30
C PHE A 241 -3.84 8.81 -12.81
N TYR A 242 -4.20 7.82 -13.63
CA TYR A 242 -4.04 7.91 -15.09
C TYR A 242 -5.37 8.12 -15.81
N ALA A 243 -6.42 7.36 -15.47
CA ALA A 243 -7.74 7.54 -16.06
C ALA A 243 -8.44 8.82 -15.56
N GLN A 244 -9.27 9.42 -16.41
CA GLN A 244 -9.94 10.69 -16.08
C GLN A 244 -11.06 10.55 -15.04
N ASP A 245 -11.67 9.38 -14.97
CA ASP A 245 -12.80 9.07 -14.09
C ASP A 245 -12.40 8.60 -12.68
N SER A 246 -11.10 8.41 -12.42
CA SER A 246 -10.60 8.06 -11.08
C SER A 246 -10.70 9.26 -10.13
N MET A 247 -11.05 8.99 -8.87
CA MET A 247 -11.01 9.95 -7.77
C MET A 247 -9.60 10.54 -7.64
N ARG A 248 -9.49 11.87 -7.50
CA ARG A 248 -8.23 12.60 -7.47
C ARG A 248 -7.77 12.97 -6.07
N GLU A 249 -8.69 13.04 -5.14
CA GLU A 249 -8.41 13.25 -3.73
C GLU A 249 -8.46 11.92 -2.96
N SER A 250 -7.79 11.86 -1.83
CA SER A 250 -7.84 10.71 -0.93
C SER A 250 -9.25 10.45 -0.44
N LEU A 251 -9.62 9.18 -0.27
CA LEU A 251 -10.87 8.80 0.38
C LEU A 251 -10.97 9.37 1.81
N PHE A 252 -9.85 9.66 2.45
CA PHE A 252 -9.79 10.35 3.74
C PHE A 252 -10.59 11.65 3.74
N CYS A 253 -10.60 12.41 2.63
CA CYS A 253 -11.33 13.67 2.50
C CYS A 253 -12.84 13.51 2.70
N LYS A 254 -13.39 12.37 2.26
CA LYS A 254 -14.83 12.10 2.37
C LYS A 254 -15.23 11.64 3.78
N LEU A 255 -14.27 11.23 4.61
CA LEU A 255 -14.48 10.68 5.95
C LEU A 255 -14.08 11.64 7.08
N ALA A 256 -13.14 12.53 6.79
CA ALA A 256 -12.53 13.42 7.79
C ALA A 256 -13.56 14.31 8.48
N GLY A 257 -13.62 14.27 9.81
CA GLY A 257 -14.48 15.10 10.65
C GLY A 257 -15.99 14.78 10.59
N LYS A 258 -16.40 13.71 9.90
CA LYS A 258 -17.83 13.47 9.59
C LYS A 258 -18.63 12.85 10.73
N SER A 259 -18.05 11.99 11.56
CA SER A 259 -18.77 11.29 12.63
C SER A 259 -17.93 11.12 13.87
N ARG A 260 -18.54 11.11 15.05
CA ARG A 260 -17.88 10.79 16.34
C ARG A 260 -17.60 9.29 16.49
N ASN A 261 -18.30 8.45 15.75
CA ASN A 261 -18.10 6.99 15.75
C ASN A 261 -17.19 6.50 14.62
N LEU A 262 -16.63 7.43 13.80
CA LEU A 262 -15.72 7.11 12.71
C LEU A 262 -14.41 7.88 12.88
N LEU A 263 -13.35 7.15 13.18
CA LEU A 263 -11.98 7.64 13.15
C LEU A 263 -11.40 7.38 11.75
N ALA A 264 -11.20 8.43 10.97
CA ALA A 264 -10.48 8.35 9.71
C ALA A 264 -8.97 8.46 9.98
N ILE A 265 -8.20 7.52 9.44
CA ILE A 265 -6.74 7.48 9.54
C ILE A 265 -6.18 7.51 8.12
N LYS A 266 -5.37 8.52 7.83
CA LYS A 266 -4.62 8.62 6.57
C LYS A 266 -3.20 8.10 6.80
N ALA A 267 -2.85 7.01 6.13
CA ALA A 267 -1.51 6.45 6.09
C ALA A 267 -0.85 6.79 4.75
N ASP A 268 0.15 7.67 4.80
CA ASP A 268 0.87 8.17 3.63
C ASP A 268 2.32 7.74 3.63
N ALA A 269 3.00 7.88 2.49
CA ALA A 269 4.44 7.75 2.45
C ALA A 269 5.07 8.53 1.28
N ALA A 270 6.20 9.15 1.55
CA ALA A 270 7.07 9.68 0.51
C ALA A 270 7.62 8.61 -0.43
N THR A 271 7.51 7.35 -0.04
CA THR A 271 8.09 6.18 -0.72
C THR A 271 7.86 6.17 -2.23
N LYS A 272 6.61 6.33 -2.69
CA LYS A 272 6.24 6.32 -4.11
C LYS A 272 5.98 7.73 -4.63
N GLU A 273 5.37 8.58 -3.82
CA GLU A 273 5.05 9.96 -4.18
C GLU A 273 6.28 10.83 -4.43
N CYS A 274 7.41 10.54 -3.77
CA CYS A 274 8.68 11.24 -3.96
C CYS A 274 9.78 10.34 -4.58
N TYR A 275 9.43 9.12 -4.99
CA TYR A 275 10.36 8.13 -5.57
C TYR A 275 11.58 7.83 -4.66
N VAL A 276 11.34 7.65 -3.34
CA VAL A 276 12.38 7.50 -2.31
C VAL A 276 12.23 6.20 -1.50
N TRP A 277 12.07 5.08 -2.18
CA TRP A 277 11.77 3.78 -1.56
C TRP A 277 12.70 3.41 -0.41
N GLY A 278 13.99 3.68 -0.56
CA GLY A 278 15.03 3.35 0.43
C GLY A 278 15.07 4.29 1.63
N LEU A 279 14.52 5.52 1.54
CA LEU A 279 14.58 6.49 2.64
C LEU A 279 13.63 6.17 3.80
N ARG A 280 12.62 5.33 3.58
CA ARG A 280 11.69 4.87 4.62
C ARG A 280 11.03 6.01 5.40
N VAL A 281 10.35 6.92 4.71
CA VAL A 281 9.59 8.03 5.31
C VAL A 281 8.11 7.84 5.01
N GLY A 282 7.30 7.72 6.05
CA GLY A 282 5.84 7.61 6.01
C GLY A 282 5.21 8.49 7.07
N PHE A 283 3.87 8.53 7.10
CA PHE A 283 3.11 9.43 7.95
C PHE A 283 1.79 8.82 8.39
N LEU A 284 1.32 9.22 9.57
CA LEU A 284 -0.03 8.96 10.04
C LEU A 284 -0.71 10.28 10.41
N SER A 285 -1.93 10.47 9.92
CA SER A 285 -2.80 11.59 10.27
C SER A 285 -4.18 11.07 10.66
N TYR A 286 -4.85 11.78 11.56
CA TYR A 286 -6.12 11.39 12.18
C TYR A 286 -7.18 12.47 11.99
N SER A 287 -8.43 12.06 11.74
CA SER A 287 -9.58 12.97 11.77
C SER A 287 -10.83 12.26 12.29
N ILE A 288 -11.61 12.94 13.13
CA ILE A 288 -12.83 12.42 13.75
C ILE A 288 -13.81 13.56 14.02
N GLY A 289 -15.10 13.30 13.94
CA GLY A 289 -16.13 14.28 14.28
C GLY A 289 -16.11 14.69 15.75
N GLY A 290 -16.33 15.99 16.00
CA GLY A 290 -16.29 16.59 17.34
C GLY A 290 -14.89 17.02 17.83
N ALA A 291 -13.87 16.89 16.98
CA ALA A 291 -12.56 17.52 17.15
C ALA A 291 -12.49 18.73 16.19
N ASP A 292 -13.00 19.88 16.64
CA ASP A 292 -13.35 21.00 15.77
C ASP A 292 -12.16 21.89 15.35
N THR A 293 -10.97 21.60 15.87
CA THR A 293 -9.72 22.31 15.52
C THR A 293 -8.55 21.35 15.36
N ALA A 294 -7.56 21.70 14.54
CA ALA A 294 -6.34 20.92 14.37
C ALA A 294 -5.52 20.78 15.67
N ASP A 295 -5.67 21.72 16.60
CA ASP A 295 -5.01 21.73 17.91
C ASP A 295 -5.87 21.06 18.99
N SER A 296 -6.90 20.32 18.62
CA SER A 296 -7.75 19.58 19.56
C SER A 296 -6.89 18.70 20.47
N PRO A 297 -7.16 18.67 21.80
CA PRO A 297 -6.49 17.77 22.74
C PRO A 297 -6.56 16.29 22.32
N LEU A 298 -7.62 15.89 21.59
CA LEU A 298 -7.78 14.54 21.07
C LEU A 298 -6.68 14.23 20.03
N TYR A 299 -6.43 15.11 19.07
CA TYR A 299 -5.38 14.90 18.07
C TYR A 299 -4.00 14.89 18.71
N THR A 300 -3.73 15.82 19.63
CA THR A 300 -2.48 15.86 20.42
C THR A 300 -2.26 14.54 21.16
N ALA A 301 -3.32 13.95 21.74
CA ALA A 301 -3.23 12.67 22.44
C ALA A 301 -2.98 11.49 21.48
N LEU A 302 -3.62 11.45 20.30
CA LEU A 302 -3.38 10.42 19.27
C LEU A 302 -1.96 10.51 18.71
N GLU A 303 -1.48 11.72 18.41
CA GLU A 303 -0.08 11.96 18.01
C GLU A 303 0.90 11.48 19.08
N ALA A 304 0.63 11.77 20.37
CA ALA A 304 1.46 11.35 21.48
C ALA A 304 1.48 9.81 21.67
N LYS A 305 0.33 9.14 21.51
CA LYS A 305 0.26 7.66 21.55
C LYS A 305 1.05 7.05 20.40
N THR A 306 0.92 7.57 19.18
CA THR A 306 1.70 7.15 18.02
C THR A 306 3.20 7.34 18.25
N ALA A 307 3.61 8.52 18.71
CA ALA A 307 5.01 8.82 19.04
C ALA A 307 5.53 7.94 20.19
N GLY A 308 4.69 7.62 21.17
CA GLY A 308 5.00 6.69 22.27
C GLY A 308 5.29 5.29 21.76
N GLN A 309 4.50 4.79 20.83
CA GLN A 309 4.70 3.49 20.20
C GLN A 309 5.99 3.49 19.35
N ILE A 310 6.24 4.54 18.56
CA ILE A 310 7.51 4.72 17.83
C ILE A 310 8.69 4.69 18.80
N ARG A 311 8.57 5.42 19.93
CA ARG A 311 9.62 5.47 20.96
C ARG A 311 9.93 4.09 21.55
N ALA A 312 8.90 3.28 21.77
CA ALA A 312 9.04 1.94 22.32
C ALA A 312 9.70 0.93 21.34
N VAL A 313 9.43 1.07 20.03
CA VAL A 313 9.83 0.08 19.01
C VAL A 313 11.16 0.44 18.35
N ILE A 314 11.31 1.69 17.87
CA ILE A 314 12.48 2.11 17.07
C ILE A 314 13.12 3.42 17.58
N SER A 315 12.66 3.96 18.70
CA SER A 315 13.06 5.25 19.28
C SER A 315 12.61 6.46 18.45
N ASN A 316 13.00 6.54 17.20
CA ASN A 316 12.64 7.59 16.23
C ASN A 316 13.00 7.12 14.79
N CYS A 317 12.43 7.79 13.78
CA CYS A 317 12.78 7.56 12.39
C CYS A 317 14.05 8.33 12.01
N SER A 318 14.74 7.88 10.93
CA SER A 318 15.99 8.48 10.44
C SER A 318 15.88 9.99 10.24
N ALA A 319 16.73 10.77 10.92
CA ALA A 319 16.79 12.22 10.75
C ALA A 319 17.25 12.60 9.34
N LEU A 320 18.27 11.93 8.80
CA LEU A 320 18.79 12.15 7.45
C LEU A 320 17.68 12.00 6.40
N SER A 321 16.96 10.89 6.43
CA SER A 321 15.84 10.64 5.48
C SER A 321 14.77 11.73 5.56
N GLN A 322 14.43 12.16 6.77
CA GLN A 322 13.47 13.23 7.00
C GLN A 322 13.96 14.57 6.46
N ARG A 323 15.25 14.90 6.61
CA ARG A 323 15.84 16.14 6.07
C ARG A 323 15.81 16.17 4.56
N VAL A 324 16.19 15.06 3.89
CA VAL A 324 16.15 14.95 2.43
C VAL A 324 14.75 15.19 1.90
N VAL A 325 13.74 14.50 2.48
CA VAL A 325 12.35 14.66 2.06
C VAL A 325 11.84 16.08 2.34
N THR A 326 12.21 16.70 3.49
CA THR A 326 11.84 18.09 3.76
C THR A 326 12.37 19.03 2.70
N LYS A 327 13.67 18.93 2.38
CA LYS A 327 14.31 19.78 1.36
C LYS A 327 13.69 19.58 -0.02
N ALA A 328 13.32 18.34 -0.38
CA ALA A 328 12.63 18.06 -1.62
C ALA A 328 11.26 18.75 -1.69
N LEU A 329 10.43 18.58 -0.63
CA LEU A 329 9.08 19.15 -0.56
C LEU A 329 9.06 20.69 -0.59
N THR A 330 10.12 21.33 -0.09
CA THR A 330 10.25 22.80 -0.07
C THR A 330 10.99 23.35 -1.29
N ASN A 331 11.39 22.50 -2.22
CA ASN A 331 12.01 22.92 -3.49
C ASN A 331 10.95 23.40 -4.47
N GLU A 332 11.16 24.55 -5.09
CA GLU A 332 10.22 25.16 -6.05
C GLU A 332 9.94 24.24 -7.25
N GLY A 333 10.91 23.43 -7.68
CA GLY A 333 10.77 22.48 -8.79
C GLY A 333 10.13 21.13 -8.41
N PHE A 334 9.73 20.90 -7.15
CA PHE A 334 9.22 19.58 -6.69
C PHE A 334 8.04 19.07 -7.51
N TYR A 335 7.01 19.87 -7.70
CA TYR A 335 5.80 19.46 -8.41
C TYR A 335 6.04 19.26 -9.91
N GLU A 336 6.90 20.07 -10.53
CA GLU A 336 7.27 19.91 -11.93
C GLU A 336 8.03 18.59 -12.17
N GLN A 337 9.02 18.30 -11.32
CA GLN A 337 9.78 17.04 -11.39
C GLN A 337 8.91 15.82 -11.13
N ARG A 338 8.02 15.91 -10.16
CA ARG A 338 7.03 14.84 -9.88
C ARG A 338 6.13 14.62 -11.08
N HIS A 339 5.60 15.68 -11.69
CA HIS A 339 4.75 15.60 -12.88
C HIS A 339 5.45 14.90 -14.05
N ARG A 340 6.74 15.21 -14.29
CA ARG A 340 7.53 14.47 -15.29
C ARG A 340 7.54 12.95 -15.04
N CYS A 341 7.75 12.53 -13.81
CA CYS A 341 7.73 11.11 -13.46
C CYS A 341 6.33 10.50 -13.62
N GLU A 342 5.28 11.24 -13.27
CA GLU A 342 3.88 10.82 -13.46
C GLU A 342 3.55 10.64 -14.95
N GLU A 343 4.07 11.49 -15.85
CA GLU A 343 3.88 11.37 -17.29
C GLU A 343 4.56 10.10 -17.86
N ILE A 344 5.77 9.77 -17.40
CA ILE A 344 6.43 8.51 -17.76
C ILE A 344 5.55 7.32 -17.34
N MET A 345 5.03 7.35 -16.14
CA MET A 345 4.15 6.29 -15.63
C MET A 345 2.83 6.22 -16.40
N ARG A 346 2.26 7.35 -16.78
CA ARG A 346 1.06 7.43 -17.63
C ARG A 346 1.29 6.79 -19.00
N THR A 347 2.40 7.09 -19.65
CA THR A 347 2.77 6.49 -20.94
C THR A 347 2.83 4.96 -20.85
N ARG A 348 3.40 4.42 -19.77
CA ARG A 348 3.45 2.96 -19.52
C ARG A 348 2.06 2.37 -19.29
N TYR A 349 1.21 3.05 -18.53
CA TYR A 349 -0.18 2.66 -18.36
C TYR A 349 -0.92 2.63 -19.70
N ASP A 350 -0.82 3.68 -20.50
CA ASP A 350 -1.46 3.80 -21.81
C ASP A 350 -0.97 2.70 -22.76
N ARG A 351 0.33 2.41 -22.73
CA ARG A 351 0.91 1.31 -23.52
C ARG A 351 0.38 -0.05 -23.09
N THR A 352 0.21 -0.26 -21.76
CA THR A 352 -0.38 -1.50 -21.23
C THR A 352 -1.81 -1.68 -21.68
N ARG A 353 -2.64 -0.63 -21.57
CA ARG A 353 -4.04 -0.62 -22.04
C ARG A 353 -4.11 -0.92 -23.51
N LYS A 354 -3.36 -0.18 -24.32
CA LYS A 354 -3.31 -0.34 -25.76
C LYS A 354 -2.92 -1.77 -26.17
N THR A 355 -1.91 -2.35 -25.53
CA THR A 355 -1.47 -3.72 -25.81
C THR A 355 -2.59 -4.73 -25.57
N LEU A 356 -3.34 -4.61 -24.47
CA LEU A 356 -4.45 -5.50 -24.17
C LEU A 356 -5.63 -5.33 -25.13
N ASP A 357 -5.90 -4.11 -25.58
CA ASP A 357 -6.99 -3.81 -26.52
C ASP A 357 -6.66 -4.28 -27.96
N GLU A 358 -5.40 -4.18 -28.38
CA GLU A 358 -4.93 -4.62 -29.69
C GLU A 358 -4.81 -6.15 -29.83
N HIS A 359 -4.80 -6.90 -28.72
CA HIS A 359 -4.61 -8.35 -28.69
C HIS A 359 -5.77 -9.09 -28.00
N PRO A 360 -6.99 -9.06 -28.57
CA PRO A 360 -8.15 -9.72 -27.98
C PRO A 360 -7.99 -11.25 -27.85
N GLU A 361 -7.06 -11.87 -28.60
CA GLU A 361 -6.72 -13.29 -28.50
C GLU A 361 -6.15 -13.67 -27.12
N TYR A 362 -5.59 -12.73 -26.36
CA TYR A 362 -5.11 -13.00 -25.01
C TYR A 362 -6.22 -13.47 -24.08
N ARG A 363 -7.47 -13.05 -24.32
CA ARG A 363 -8.64 -13.46 -23.55
C ARG A 363 -8.92 -14.97 -23.59
N ARG A 364 -8.29 -15.70 -24.51
CA ARG A 364 -8.30 -17.17 -24.48
C ARG A 364 -7.69 -17.72 -23.20
N PHE A 365 -6.68 -17.07 -22.64
CA PHE A 365 -5.92 -17.56 -21.49
C PHE A 365 -6.05 -16.71 -20.25
N PHE A 366 -6.19 -15.40 -20.39
CA PHE A 366 -6.28 -14.48 -19.26
C PHE A 366 -7.10 -13.24 -19.57
N THR A 367 -7.64 -12.66 -18.50
CA THR A 367 -8.37 -11.38 -18.54
C THR A 367 -7.72 -10.43 -17.52
N ALA A 368 -7.54 -9.16 -17.90
CA ALA A 368 -7.09 -8.14 -16.98
C ALA A 368 -8.23 -7.72 -16.05
N TYR A 369 -7.94 -7.56 -14.78
CA TYR A 369 -8.81 -6.82 -13.88
C TYR A 369 -8.84 -5.34 -14.25
N PRO A 370 -9.90 -4.60 -13.88
CA PRO A 370 -9.91 -3.15 -14.04
C PRO A 370 -8.71 -2.50 -13.35
N PHE A 371 -8.01 -1.62 -14.06
CA PHE A 371 -6.91 -0.83 -13.54
C PHE A 371 -6.89 0.55 -14.19
N ASN A 372 -6.52 1.59 -13.45
CA ASN A 372 -6.57 2.97 -13.89
C ASN A 372 -5.53 3.88 -13.21
N SER A 373 -4.66 3.29 -12.37
CA SER A 373 -3.77 4.04 -11.48
C SER A 373 -2.63 3.17 -10.92
N GLY A 374 -1.75 3.76 -10.13
CA GLY A 374 -0.71 3.06 -9.37
C GLY A 374 0.44 2.51 -10.22
N TYR A 375 1.10 1.48 -9.74
CA TYR A 375 2.27 0.85 -10.36
C TYR A 375 1.98 -0.50 -11.02
N PHE A 376 0.82 -1.07 -10.71
CA PHE A 376 0.51 -2.47 -10.98
C PHE A 376 -0.73 -2.62 -11.86
N MET A 377 -0.81 -3.78 -12.45
CA MET A 377 -2.05 -4.36 -12.95
C MET A 377 -2.07 -5.85 -12.64
N CYS A 378 -3.26 -6.44 -12.58
CA CYS A 378 -3.45 -7.86 -12.39
C CYS A 378 -4.16 -8.48 -13.60
N ILE A 379 -3.72 -9.67 -13.99
CA ILE A 379 -4.47 -10.56 -14.88
C ILE A 379 -4.92 -11.78 -14.09
N ARG A 380 -6.05 -12.36 -14.50
CA ARG A 380 -6.56 -13.63 -14.02
C ARG A 380 -6.51 -14.65 -15.12
N PHE A 381 -5.84 -15.77 -14.89
CA PHE A 381 -5.84 -16.91 -15.82
C PHE A 381 -7.17 -17.65 -15.77
N ASN A 382 -7.67 -18.10 -16.93
CA ASN A 382 -8.94 -18.80 -17.04
C ASN A 382 -8.84 -20.21 -16.44
N ASP A 383 -7.88 -21.01 -16.89
CA ASP A 383 -7.74 -22.42 -16.53
C ASP A 383 -6.35 -22.77 -15.98
N LEU A 384 -5.34 -21.93 -16.24
CA LEU A 384 -3.96 -22.16 -15.81
C LEU A 384 -3.75 -21.67 -14.38
N ARG A 385 -2.84 -22.34 -13.67
CA ARG A 385 -2.41 -21.92 -12.34
C ARG A 385 -1.34 -20.85 -12.44
N ALA A 386 -1.51 -19.75 -11.73
CA ALA A 386 -0.62 -18.59 -11.79
C ALA A 386 0.85 -18.95 -11.45
N ASP A 387 1.09 -19.83 -10.46
CA ASP A 387 2.45 -20.24 -10.10
C ASP A 387 3.11 -21.13 -11.16
N GLU A 388 2.35 -21.95 -11.89
CA GLU A 388 2.86 -22.75 -13.00
C GLU A 388 3.28 -21.85 -14.16
N VAL A 389 2.42 -20.89 -14.53
CA VAL A 389 2.76 -19.90 -15.57
C VAL A 389 3.96 -19.08 -15.15
N ARG A 390 4.01 -18.62 -13.89
CA ARG A 390 5.14 -17.86 -13.33
C ARG A 390 6.46 -18.61 -13.48
N ARG A 391 6.50 -19.88 -13.09
CA ARG A 391 7.71 -20.70 -13.19
C ARG A 391 8.12 -20.90 -14.64
N HIS A 392 7.17 -21.23 -15.51
CA HIS A 392 7.45 -21.42 -16.93
C HIS A 392 7.97 -20.14 -17.60
N LEU A 393 7.37 -18.97 -17.27
CA LEU A 393 7.85 -17.66 -17.72
C LEU A 393 9.30 -17.41 -17.28
N LEU A 394 9.61 -17.73 -16.03
CA LEU A 394 10.93 -17.47 -15.47
C LEU A 394 11.98 -18.40 -16.07
N ASP A 395 11.69 -19.70 -16.13
CA ASP A 395 12.65 -20.73 -16.55
C ASP A 395 12.90 -20.70 -18.07
N LYS A 396 11.86 -20.54 -18.87
CA LYS A 396 11.97 -20.60 -20.34
C LYS A 396 12.21 -19.24 -20.99
N TYR A 397 11.58 -18.20 -20.47
CA TYR A 397 11.54 -16.88 -21.12
C TYR A 397 12.34 -15.80 -20.36
N GLY A 398 12.83 -16.09 -19.14
CA GLY A 398 13.50 -15.10 -18.31
C GLY A 398 12.61 -13.89 -18.00
N ALA A 399 11.30 -14.11 -17.86
CA ALA A 399 10.30 -13.09 -17.57
C ALA A 399 9.67 -13.33 -16.18
N GLY A 400 9.57 -12.28 -15.37
CA GLY A 400 9.10 -12.34 -13.99
C GLY A 400 7.83 -11.51 -13.75
N GLY A 401 6.88 -12.11 -13.04
CA GLY A 401 5.71 -11.48 -12.44
C GLY A 401 5.40 -12.15 -11.11
N ILE A 402 4.34 -11.74 -10.42
CA ILE A 402 3.97 -12.25 -9.10
C ILE A 402 2.68 -13.06 -9.19
N ALA A 403 2.76 -14.36 -8.91
CA ALA A 403 1.59 -15.20 -8.71
C ALA A 403 0.93 -14.88 -7.37
N MET A 404 -0.38 -14.67 -7.39
CA MET A 404 -1.22 -14.39 -6.24
C MET A 404 -2.38 -15.38 -6.22
N GLY A 405 -2.62 -16.00 -5.07
CA GLY A 405 -3.66 -17.02 -4.98
C GLY A 405 -3.46 -18.14 -6.02
N GLU A 406 -4.56 -18.63 -6.58
CA GLU A 406 -4.52 -19.75 -7.52
C GLU A 406 -4.31 -19.30 -8.98
N ARG A 407 -4.96 -18.20 -9.40
CA ARG A 407 -5.07 -17.81 -10.81
C ARG A 407 -4.67 -16.37 -11.10
N ASP A 408 -4.43 -15.56 -10.06
CA ASP A 408 -4.17 -14.14 -10.22
C ASP A 408 -2.68 -13.87 -10.37
N PHE A 409 -2.33 -12.95 -11.26
CA PHE A 409 -0.95 -12.66 -11.61
C PHE A 409 -0.74 -11.15 -11.72
N ARG A 410 0.08 -10.60 -10.81
CA ARG A 410 0.40 -9.17 -10.77
C ARG A 410 1.61 -8.84 -11.62
N LEU A 411 1.50 -7.79 -12.40
CA LEU A 411 2.56 -7.19 -13.20
C LEU A 411 2.82 -5.75 -12.74
N ALA A 412 4.09 -5.41 -12.55
CA ALA A 412 4.55 -4.06 -12.23
C ALA A 412 5.00 -3.36 -13.53
N PHE A 413 4.09 -2.69 -14.23
CA PHE A 413 4.46 -1.91 -15.41
C PHE A 413 5.37 -0.72 -15.06
N SER A 414 5.41 -0.33 -13.79
CA SER A 414 6.32 0.70 -13.28
C SER A 414 7.80 0.35 -13.41
N SER A 415 8.14 -0.93 -13.45
CA SER A 415 9.53 -1.41 -13.52
C SER A 415 10.01 -1.78 -14.94
N LEU A 416 9.18 -1.51 -15.94
CA LEU A 416 9.46 -1.77 -17.35
C LEU A 416 9.57 -0.46 -18.13
N ASP A 417 10.40 -0.43 -19.16
CA ASP A 417 10.34 0.64 -20.13
C ASP A 417 9.14 0.43 -21.08
N GLU A 418 8.66 1.49 -21.71
CA GLU A 418 7.42 1.45 -22.52
C GLU A 418 7.48 0.37 -23.61
N GLU A 419 8.66 0.23 -24.24
CA GLU A 419 8.90 -0.71 -25.34
C GLU A 419 8.89 -2.17 -24.88
N GLU A 420 9.10 -2.45 -23.60
CA GLU A 420 9.14 -3.79 -23.03
C GLU A 420 7.73 -4.35 -22.74
N ILE A 421 6.73 -3.48 -22.63
CA ILE A 421 5.38 -3.85 -22.19
C ILE A 421 4.71 -4.82 -23.17
N ALA A 422 4.63 -4.48 -24.46
CA ALA A 422 3.99 -5.34 -25.44
C ALA A 422 4.74 -6.69 -25.64
N PRO A 423 6.08 -6.73 -25.73
CA PRO A 423 6.83 -7.97 -25.72
C PRO A 423 6.59 -8.85 -24.49
N LEU A 424 6.45 -8.27 -23.29
CA LEU A 424 6.13 -9.04 -22.08
C LEU A 424 4.77 -9.74 -22.22
N PHE A 425 3.71 -9.04 -22.63
CA PHE A 425 2.38 -9.66 -22.81
C PHE A 425 2.38 -10.75 -23.88
N GLN A 426 3.10 -10.55 -25.00
CA GLN A 426 3.29 -11.60 -26.01
C GLN A 426 4.00 -12.83 -25.42
N THR A 427 4.99 -12.62 -24.55
CA THR A 427 5.72 -13.69 -23.86
C THR A 427 4.80 -14.45 -22.89
N ILE A 428 3.94 -13.74 -22.15
CA ILE A 428 2.94 -14.36 -21.26
C ILE A 428 1.97 -15.22 -22.08
N TYR A 429 1.47 -14.70 -23.20
CA TYR A 429 0.58 -15.45 -24.09
C TYR A 429 1.24 -16.73 -24.65
N GLN A 430 2.51 -16.64 -25.07
CA GLN A 430 3.27 -17.79 -25.55
C GLN A 430 3.48 -18.84 -24.45
N ALA A 431 3.76 -18.41 -23.23
CA ALA A 431 3.89 -19.30 -22.07
C ALA A 431 2.58 -20.04 -21.77
N CYS A 432 1.43 -19.38 -21.93
CA CYS A 432 0.13 -20.01 -21.80
C CYS A 432 -0.12 -21.05 -22.91
N LEU A 433 0.27 -20.75 -24.15
CA LEU A 433 0.20 -21.72 -25.26
C LEU A 433 1.02 -22.98 -24.96
N ASP A 434 2.25 -22.83 -24.47
CA ASP A 434 3.12 -23.95 -24.14
C ASP A 434 2.52 -24.89 -23.07
N LEU A 435 1.84 -24.32 -22.09
CA LEU A 435 1.25 -25.06 -20.95
C LEU A 435 -0.14 -25.67 -21.27
N SER A 436 -0.69 -25.34 -22.43
CA SER A 436 -2.03 -25.79 -22.84
C SER A 436 -2.02 -26.99 -23.79
N VAL A 437 -0.84 -27.58 -24.06
CA VAL A 437 -0.64 -28.71 -24.99
C VAL A 437 -0.75 -30.06 -24.30
#